data_0c5e3c86c82dab11ecd1a93b0dac8614
#
_entry.id   0c5e3c86c82dab11ecd1a93b0dac8614
#
_cell.length_a   1.000
_cell.length_b   1.000
_cell.length_c   1.000
_cell.angle_alpha   90.00
_cell.angle_beta   90.00
_cell.angle_gamma   90.00
#
_symmetry.space_group_name_H-M   'P 1'
#
loop_
_entity.id
_entity.type
_entity.pdbx_description
1 polymer ?
#
loop_
_entity_poly.entity_id
_entity_poly.type
_entity_poly.pdbx_seq_one_letter_code
_entity_poly.pdbx_strand_id
1 'polypeptide(L)'
;MKLKHFIPIIISLCLFGIFLILPSSWFSGLITQKTLDNQRTSLSDQMLKGTLIQEQMFKSNHFYPIYGSSELGKDDPFNPSILLRDKNMHAKQPFLIGTGGSTDLINAVELASQYDHLKGKKMSLIISPQWFTNHGLTNKNFDARMSKAQLNRLFKQKHLSPELKQRYAKRLLRFKNVENRNYLEKVAKGKISDNDQYVSSFKMNQFEKIEAIKSNLPLANTELADITPVTAQDDSWGMLRNKAEYYGAKHSQSNIFKIRDEYWQLIKKHKRKVNRDYEFNSNSPEF
;
A
#
# COMPACT_ATOMS: atom_id res chain seq x y z
N MET A 1 -53.89 5.66 -0.76
CA MET A 1 -52.53 6.11 -1.19
C MET A 1 -52.26 5.55 -2.57
N LYS A 2 -51.96 6.38 -3.59
CA LYS A 2 -51.92 5.93 -4.99
C LYS A 2 -50.61 5.16 -5.22
N LEU A 3 -50.68 3.92 -5.71
CA LEU A 3 -49.58 3.01 -6.05
C LEU A 3 -48.42 3.70 -6.81
N LYS A 4 -48.74 4.77 -7.55
CA LYS A 4 -47.77 5.58 -8.33
C LYS A 4 -46.61 6.15 -7.52
N HIS A 5 -46.75 6.40 -6.21
CA HIS A 5 -45.68 6.93 -5.35
C HIS A 5 -44.71 5.86 -4.90
N PHE A 6 -45.05 4.57 -4.98
CA PHE A 6 -44.17 3.46 -4.61
C PHE A 6 -43.33 2.93 -5.77
N ILE A 7 -43.71 3.24 -7.02
CA ILE A 7 -42.99 2.77 -8.21
C ILE A 7 -41.49 3.16 -8.18
N PRO A 8 -41.09 4.42 -7.89
CA PRO A 8 -39.68 4.78 -7.83
C PRO A 8 -38.93 4.02 -6.74
N ILE A 9 -39.55 3.76 -5.60
CA ILE A 9 -38.94 2.99 -4.49
C ILE A 9 -38.72 1.56 -4.93
N ILE A 10 -39.68 0.93 -5.57
CA ILE A 10 -39.56 -0.45 -6.06
C ILE A 10 -38.45 -0.54 -7.12
N ILE A 11 -38.42 0.40 -8.06
CA ILE A 11 -37.37 0.47 -9.09
C ILE A 11 -35.99 0.61 -8.44
N SER A 12 -35.85 1.52 -7.47
CA SER A 12 -34.56 1.70 -6.74
C SER A 12 -34.14 0.45 -6.00
N LEU A 13 -35.07 -0.25 -5.35
CA LEU A 13 -34.76 -1.52 -4.68
C LEU A 13 -34.35 -2.63 -5.66
N CYS A 14 -35.03 -2.70 -6.82
CA CYS A 14 -34.67 -3.65 -7.87
C CYS A 14 -33.28 -3.35 -8.43
N LEU A 15 -32.97 -2.09 -8.74
CA LEU A 15 -31.64 -1.68 -9.22
C LEU A 15 -30.54 -1.96 -8.17
N PHE A 16 -30.83 -1.68 -6.90
CA PHE A 16 -29.90 -2.00 -5.81
C PHE A 16 -29.71 -3.51 -5.67
N GLY A 17 -30.78 -4.29 -5.76
CA GLY A 17 -30.69 -5.76 -5.76
C GLY A 17 -29.84 -6.29 -6.92
N ILE A 18 -30.02 -5.78 -8.13
CA ILE A 18 -29.21 -6.11 -9.29
C ILE A 18 -27.75 -5.75 -9.02
N PHE A 19 -27.47 -4.53 -8.52
CA PHE A 19 -26.11 -4.12 -8.17
C PHE A 19 -25.44 -5.08 -7.18
N LEU A 20 -26.16 -5.57 -6.18
CA LEU A 20 -25.61 -6.52 -5.20
C LEU A 20 -25.23 -7.87 -5.83
N ILE A 21 -25.98 -8.33 -6.83
CA ILE A 21 -25.77 -9.64 -7.47
C ILE A 21 -24.69 -9.57 -8.56
N LEU A 22 -24.52 -8.45 -9.25
CA LEU A 22 -23.55 -8.29 -10.31
C LEU A 22 -22.13 -8.67 -9.84
N PRO A 23 -21.34 -9.38 -10.65
CA PRO A 23 -19.97 -9.73 -10.31
C PRO A 23 -19.05 -8.51 -10.35
N SER A 24 -18.08 -8.44 -9.43
CA SER A 24 -17.09 -7.34 -9.36
C SER A 24 -16.23 -7.23 -10.62
N SER A 25 -16.07 -8.31 -11.37
CA SER A 25 -15.33 -8.31 -12.64
C SER A 25 -15.89 -7.34 -13.68
N TRP A 26 -17.20 -7.06 -13.65
CA TRP A 26 -17.82 -6.05 -14.54
C TRP A 26 -17.37 -4.63 -14.19
N PHE A 27 -17.02 -4.41 -12.93
CA PHE A 27 -16.57 -3.10 -12.43
C PHE A 27 -15.06 -2.91 -12.56
N SER A 28 -14.29 -3.99 -12.74
CA SER A 28 -12.83 -3.89 -12.93
C SER A 28 -12.44 -3.06 -14.15
N GLY A 29 -13.29 -3.04 -15.20
CA GLY A 29 -13.11 -2.21 -16.38
C GLY A 29 -13.22 -0.70 -16.12
N LEU A 30 -13.75 -0.29 -14.96
CA LEU A 30 -13.76 1.12 -14.55
C LEU A 30 -12.35 1.61 -14.16
N ILE A 31 -11.44 0.69 -13.79
CA ILE A 31 -10.05 1.04 -13.48
C ILE A 31 -9.26 1.13 -14.79
N THR A 32 -9.28 2.30 -15.37
CA THR A 32 -8.61 2.62 -16.63
C THR A 32 -7.15 3.01 -16.41
N GLN A 33 -6.36 3.14 -17.48
CA GLN A 33 -5.00 3.69 -17.43
C GLN A 33 -5.01 5.07 -16.75
N LYS A 34 -5.96 5.94 -17.09
CA LYS A 34 -6.11 7.26 -16.46
C LYS A 34 -6.35 7.15 -14.95
N THR A 35 -7.15 6.18 -14.52
CA THR A 35 -7.35 5.90 -13.09
C THR A 35 -6.04 5.52 -12.41
N LEU A 36 -5.26 4.64 -13.01
CA LEU A 36 -3.97 4.22 -12.48
C LEU A 36 -2.96 5.38 -12.43
N ASP A 37 -2.91 6.21 -13.47
CA ASP A 37 -2.04 7.39 -13.53
C ASP A 37 -2.38 8.40 -12.40
N ASN A 38 -3.65 8.57 -12.09
CA ASN A 38 -4.10 9.41 -10.98
C ASN A 38 -3.79 8.79 -9.62
N GLN A 39 -3.88 7.45 -9.51
CA GLN A 39 -3.68 6.75 -8.25
C GLN A 39 -2.20 6.51 -7.90
N ARG A 40 -1.29 6.52 -8.87
CA ARG A 40 0.12 6.12 -8.71
C ARG A 40 0.90 6.89 -7.64
N THR A 41 0.47 8.10 -7.29
CA THR A 41 1.09 8.96 -6.27
C THR A 41 0.10 9.41 -5.18
N SER A 42 -1.13 8.90 -5.21
CA SER A 42 -2.21 9.39 -4.33
C SER A 42 -2.04 8.95 -2.88
N LEU A 43 -1.38 7.82 -2.64
CA LEU A 43 -1.31 7.15 -1.33
C LEU A 43 -2.69 7.01 -0.66
N SER A 44 -3.74 6.92 -1.48
CA SER A 44 -5.13 6.83 -1.04
C SER A 44 -5.44 5.47 -0.39
N ASP A 45 -6.42 5.43 0.50
CA ASP A 45 -6.86 4.16 1.11
C ASP A 45 -7.33 3.15 0.05
N GLN A 46 -7.93 3.60 -1.06
CA GLN A 46 -8.33 2.73 -2.17
C GLN A 46 -7.12 2.04 -2.81
N MET A 47 -6.03 2.78 -2.98
CA MET A 47 -4.78 2.24 -3.53
C MET A 47 -4.07 1.36 -2.51
N LEU A 48 -3.95 1.81 -1.25
CA LEU A 48 -3.20 1.11 -0.21
C LEU A 48 -3.91 -0.17 0.28
N LYS A 49 -5.23 -0.14 0.46
CA LYS A 49 -6.02 -1.26 1.00
C LYS A 49 -6.78 -2.04 -0.06
N GLY A 50 -6.79 -1.53 -1.29
CA GLY A 50 -7.45 -2.16 -2.42
C GLY A 50 -6.69 -3.35 -2.96
N THR A 51 -7.34 -4.08 -3.82
CA THR A 51 -6.77 -5.25 -4.51
C THR A 51 -6.80 -5.11 -6.02
N LEU A 52 -7.83 -4.44 -6.55
CA LEU A 52 -8.04 -4.29 -7.99
C LEU A 52 -7.09 -3.27 -8.62
N ILE A 53 -6.85 -2.13 -7.95
CA ILE A 53 -5.91 -1.11 -8.45
C ILE A 53 -4.52 -1.72 -8.59
N GLN A 54 -4.04 -2.40 -7.55
CA GLN A 54 -2.72 -3.06 -7.58
C GLN A 54 -2.67 -4.17 -8.62
N GLU A 55 -3.74 -4.95 -8.77
CA GLU A 55 -3.85 -5.97 -9.82
C GLU A 55 -3.73 -5.36 -11.22
N GLN A 56 -4.49 -4.30 -11.52
CA GLN A 56 -4.45 -3.63 -12.81
C GLN A 56 -3.08 -2.95 -13.04
N MET A 57 -2.48 -2.39 -12.02
CA MET A 57 -1.10 -1.86 -12.07
C MET A 57 -0.11 -2.96 -12.47
N PHE A 58 -0.18 -4.16 -11.86
CA PHE A 58 0.69 -5.28 -12.22
C PHE A 58 0.40 -5.85 -13.62
N LYS A 59 -0.83 -5.82 -14.09
CA LYS A 59 -1.19 -6.20 -15.45
C LYS A 59 -0.65 -5.23 -16.50
N SER A 60 -0.54 -3.96 -16.14
CA SER A 60 0.08 -2.94 -16.99
C SER A 60 1.61 -3.08 -16.99
N ASN A 61 2.23 -2.89 -18.16
CA ASN A 61 3.69 -2.79 -18.27
C ASN A 61 4.21 -1.35 -18.12
N HIS A 62 3.33 -0.42 -17.85
CA HIS A 62 3.62 1.01 -17.79
C HIS A 62 4.21 1.45 -16.44
N PHE A 63 3.97 0.70 -15.37
CA PHE A 63 4.35 1.09 -14.02
C PHE A 63 5.54 0.32 -13.46
N TYR A 64 6.22 0.99 -12.52
CA TYR A 64 7.25 0.43 -11.66
C TYR A 64 6.82 0.60 -10.20
N PRO A 65 6.34 -0.45 -9.53
CA PRO A 65 5.90 -0.39 -8.15
C PRO A 65 7.04 -0.12 -7.18
N ILE A 66 6.82 0.79 -6.23
CA ILE A 66 7.74 1.10 -5.13
C ILE A 66 6.95 0.95 -3.83
N TYR A 67 7.26 -0.09 -3.08
CA TYR A 67 6.68 -0.36 -1.77
C TYR A 67 7.53 0.28 -0.68
N GLY A 68 6.89 0.93 0.28
CA GLY A 68 7.59 1.61 1.36
C GLY A 68 6.65 2.05 2.48
N SER A 69 7.00 3.12 3.17
CA SER A 69 6.24 3.68 4.28
C SER A 69 6.08 5.20 4.15
N SER A 70 6.32 5.97 5.22
CA SER A 70 6.14 7.44 5.22
C SER A 70 7.11 8.21 4.33
N GLU A 71 8.23 7.62 3.95
CA GLU A 71 9.20 8.21 3.03
C GLU A 71 8.62 8.44 1.63
N LEU A 72 7.63 7.64 1.22
CA LEU A 72 7.00 7.78 -0.10
C LEU A 72 6.15 9.04 -0.22
N GLY A 73 5.63 9.56 0.89
CA GLY A 73 4.85 10.80 0.93
C GLY A 73 5.69 12.04 1.23
N LYS A 74 7.02 11.99 1.11
CA LYS A 74 7.88 13.15 1.35
C LYS A 74 7.87 14.11 0.18
N ASP A 75 7.67 15.39 0.48
CA ASP A 75 7.82 16.49 -0.45
C ASP A 75 9.30 16.76 -0.68
N ASP A 76 9.90 15.95 -1.55
CA ASP A 76 11.33 15.98 -1.86
C ASP A 76 11.50 15.97 -3.38
N PRO A 77 12.31 16.91 -3.94
CA PRO A 77 12.61 16.95 -5.37
C PRO A 77 13.20 15.65 -5.93
N PHE A 78 13.80 14.81 -5.06
CA PHE A 78 14.34 13.49 -5.42
C PHE A 78 13.33 12.36 -5.23
N ASN A 79 12.09 12.64 -4.82
CA ASN A 79 11.05 11.62 -4.78
C ASN A 79 10.90 10.98 -6.16
N PRO A 80 10.91 9.65 -6.28
CA PRO A 80 10.84 8.97 -7.59
C PRO A 80 9.68 9.40 -8.46
N SER A 81 8.52 9.74 -7.86
CA SER A 81 7.35 10.21 -8.59
C SER A 81 7.54 11.61 -9.19
N ILE A 82 8.46 12.40 -8.64
CA ILE A 82 8.80 13.75 -9.11
C ILE A 82 9.91 13.66 -10.14
N LEU A 83 11.01 12.96 -9.83
CA LEU A 83 12.14 12.79 -10.73
C LEU A 83 11.75 12.18 -12.07
N LEU A 84 10.87 11.16 -12.06
CA LEU A 84 10.44 10.44 -13.26
C LEU A 84 9.19 11.03 -13.91
N ARG A 85 8.83 12.26 -13.57
CA ARG A 85 7.71 12.98 -14.18
C ARG A 85 8.03 13.42 -15.61
N ASP A 86 9.30 13.62 -15.93
CA ASP A 86 9.73 14.08 -17.23
C ASP A 86 9.49 12.99 -18.30
N LYS A 87 8.76 13.36 -19.34
CA LYS A 87 8.38 12.49 -20.45
C LYS A 87 9.57 11.97 -21.27
N ASN A 88 10.73 12.62 -21.15
CA ASN A 88 11.95 12.24 -21.87
C ASN A 88 12.70 11.06 -21.24
N MET A 89 12.38 10.71 -20.01
CA MET A 89 12.89 9.48 -19.42
C MET A 89 11.99 8.31 -19.86
N HIS A 90 12.37 7.58 -20.86
CA HIS A 90 11.68 6.37 -21.37
C HIS A 90 11.49 5.26 -20.30
N ALA A 91 11.44 5.63 -19.04
CA ALA A 91 11.30 4.75 -17.91
C ALA A 91 9.83 4.49 -17.58
N LYS A 92 9.57 3.34 -16.97
CA LYS A 92 8.25 3.05 -16.39
C LYS A 92 7.90 4.10 -15.33
N GLN A 93 6.62 4.48 -15.27
CA GLN A 93 6.14 5.43 -14.28
C GLN A 93 6.18 4.82 -12.87
N PRO A 94 6.73 5.51 -11.87
CA PRO A 94 6.68 5.04 -10.49
C PRO A 94 5.23 4.92 -10.01
N PHE A 95 4.95 3.86 -9.30
CA PHE A 95 3.68 3.64 -8.61
C PHE A 95 3.98 3.45 -7.12
N LEU A 96 3.65 4.44 -6.30
CA LEU A 96 4.01 4.46 -4.89
C LEU A 96 2.96 3.71 -4.06
N ILE A 97 3.40 2.74 -3.26
CA ILE A 97 2.53 1.91 -2.41
C ILE A 97 3.11 1.91 -1.00
N GLY A 98 2.47 2.65 -0.11
CA GLY A 98 2.88 2.77 1.29
C GLY A 98 2.61 4.15 1.84
N THR A 99 2.42 4.23 3.14
CA THR A 99 2.18 5.47 3.88
C THR A 99 2.67 5.32 5.32
N GLY A 100 2.64 6.40 6.10
CA GLY A 100 3.04 6.35 7.50
C GLY A 100 2.39 5.21 8.27
N GLY A 101 3.19 4.32 8.86
CA GLY A 101 2.74 3.12 9.55
C GLY A 101 2.55 1.88 8.67
N SER A 102 2.79 1.95 7.36
CA SER A 102 2.99 0.76 6.54
C SER A 102 4.35 0.16 6.91
N THR A 103 4.32 -1.02 7.50
CA THR A 103 5.52 -1.75 7.91
C THR A 103 5.89 -2.80 6.86
N ASP A 104 7.05 -3.43 7.02
CA ASP A 104 7.47 -4.47 6.10
C ASP A 104 6.49 -5.66 6.08
N LEU A 105 5.84 -5.98 7.21
CA LEU A 105 4.78 -7.00 7.25
C LEU A 105 3.54 -6.57 6.44
N ILE A 106 3.14 -5.31 6.52
CA ILE A 106 2.01 -4.80 5.73
C ILE A 106 2.34 -4.89 4.24
N ASN A 107 3.51 -4.40 3.83
CA ASN A 107 3.99 -4.49 2.45
C ASN A 107 4.09 -5.95 1.96
N ALA A 108 4.54 -6.87 2.83
CA ALA A 108 4.60 -8.29 2.52
C ALA A 108 3.21 -8.89 2.29
N VAL A 109 2.19 -8.50 3.06
CA VAL A 109 0.79 -8.93 2.85
C VAL A 109 0.25 -8.35 1.55
N GLU A 110 0.51 -7.07 1.26
CA GLU A 110 0.12 -6.43 0.00
C GLU A 110 0.69 -7.19 -1.20
N LEU A 111 2.01 -7.43 -1.21
CA LEU A 111 2.68 -8.21 -2.25
C LEU A 111 2.14 -9.63 -2.36
N ALA A 112 2.00 -10.33 -1.24
CA ALA A 112 1.46 -11.70 -1.24
C ALA A 112 0.02 -11.76 -1.74
N SER A 113 -0.77 -10.69 -1.55
CA SER A 113 -2.12 -10.60 -2.11
C SER A 113 -2.14 -10.56 -3.65
N GLN A 114 -1.02 -10.14 -4.26
CA GLN A 114 -0.84 -10.03 -5.71
C GLN A 114 0.09 -11.12 -6.28
N TYR A 115 0.42 -12.15 -5.50
CA TYR A 115 1.48 -13.12 -5.80
C TYR A 115 1.42 -13.67 -7.22
N ASP A 116 0.24 -14.07 -7.69
CA ASP A 116 0.05 -14.64 -9.03
C ASP A 116 0.32 -13.63 -10.17
N HIS A 117 0.40 -12.34 -9.87
CA HIS A 117 0.69 -11.27 -10.83
C HIS A 117 2.15 -10.81 -10.81
N LEU A 118 2.99 -11.31 -9.88
CA LEU A 118 4.35 -10.82 -9.68
C LEU A 118 5.37 -11.42 -10.66
N LYS A 119 5.07 -12.55 -11.29
CA LYS A 119 6.02 -13.24 -12.17
C LYS A 119 6.53 -12.32 -13.27
N GLY A 120 7.85 -12.16 -13.34
CA GLY A 120 8.53 -11.32 -14.34
C GLY A 120 8.41 -9.81 -14.11
N LYS A 121 7.79 -9.38 -13.01
CA LYS A 121 7.68 -7.96 -12.68
C LYS A 121 8.90 -7.48 -11.92
N LYS A 122 9.31 -6.22 -12.20
CA LYS A 122 10.36 -5.51 -11.46
C LYS A 122 9.71 -4.50 -10.54
N MET A 123 10.19 -4.40 -9.30
CA MET A 123 9.70 -3.48 -8.28
C MET A 123 10.81 -3.14 -7.29
N SER A 124 10.62 -2.10 -6.50
CA SER A 124 11.43 -1.81 -5.31
C SER A 124 10.62 -2.07 -4.04
N LEU A 125 11.27 -2.64 -3.04
CA LEU A 125 10.76 -2.75 -1.69
C LEU A 125 11.75 -2.04 -0.75
N ILE A 126 11.28 -0.99 -0.10
CA ILE A 126 12.06 -0.25 0.91
C ILE A 126 11.86 -0.97 2.24
N ILE A 127 12.91 -1.63 2.72
CA ILE A 127 12.91 -2.33 4.00
C ILE A 127 13.44 -1.38 5.07
N SER A 128 12.61 -1.11 6.08
CA SER A 128 12.93 -0.20 7.18
C SER A 128 13.35 -0.97 8.43
N PRO A 129 14.64 -0.97 8.80
CA PRO A 129 15.16 -1.76 9.93
C PRO A 129 14.44 -1.46 11.26
N GLN A 130 13.91 -0.26 11.43
CA GLN A 130 13.17 0.16 12.63
C GLN A 130 11.96 -0.72 12.97
N TRP A 131 11.39 -1.43 12.00
CA TRP A 131 10.26 -2.31 12.22
C TRP A 131 10.65 -3.68 12.81
N PHE A 132 11.94 -4.05 12.73
CA PHE A 132 12.47 -5.31 13.27
C PHE A 132 12.97 -5.20 14.71
N THR A 133 12.57 -4.16 15.42
CA THR A 133 12.89 -3.92 16.84
C THR A 133 11.75 -4.38 17.75
N ASN A 134 11.98 -4.34 19.08
CA ASN A 134 10.95 -4.64 20.08
C ASN A 134 9.68 -3.78 19.95
N HIS A 135 9.81 -2.58 19.40
CA HIS A 135 8.70 -1.63 19.21
C HIS A 135 8.03 -1.74 17.83
N GLY A 136 8.44 -2.67 16.99
CA GLY A 136 7.98 -2.85 15.60
C GLY A 136 6.52 -2.53 15.32
N LEU A 137 5.82 -3.31 14.55
CA LEU A 137 4.42 -3.08 14.22
C LEU A 137 3.51 -3.16 15.45
N THR A 138 2.92 -2.03 15.83
CA THR A 138 1.95 -1.96 16.93
C THR A 138 0.56 -2.44 16.49
N ASN A 139 -0.28 -2.90 17.46
CA ASN A 139 -1.68 -3.23 17.15
C ASN A 139 -2.42 -2.05 16.51
N LYS A 140 -2.15 -0.81 16.94
CA LYS A 140 -2.76 0.41 16.35
C LYS A 140 -2.40 0.59 14.88
N ASN A 141 -1.13 0.41 14.52
CA ASN A 141 -0.70 0.53 13.13
C ASN A 141 -1.23 -0.63 12.28
N PHE A 142 -1.23 -1.84 12.84
CA PHE A 142 -1.83 -3.01 12.21
C PHE A 142 -3.31 -2.75 11.86
N ASP A 143 -4.12 -2.33 12.83
CA ASP A 143 -5.55 -2.05 12.64
C ASP A 143 -5.78 -0.94 11.59
N ALA A 144 -4.92 0.07 11.58
CA ALA A 144 -5.04 1.20 10.66
C ALA A 144 -4.68 0.83 9.21
N ARG A 145 -3.76 -0.12 9.00
CA ARG A 145 -3.16 -0.40 7.68
C ARG A 145 -3.57 -1.74 7.07
N MET A 146 -3.90 -2.74 7.88
CA MET A 146 -4.23 -4.07 7.37
C MET A 146 -5.56 -4.07 6.60
N SER A 147 -5.54 -4.68 5.44
CA SER A 147 -6.72 -4.84 4.58
C SER A 147 -7.27 -6.25 4.60
N LYS A 148 -8.55 -6.39 4.95
CA LYS A 148 -9.27 -7.68 4.88
C LYS A 148 -9.34 -8.25 3.47
N ALA A 149 -9.46 -7.37 2.47
CA ALA A 149 -9.50 -7.78 1.08
C ALA A 149 -8.16 -8.37 0.64
N GLN A 150 -7.05 -7.72 1.02
CA GLN A 150 -5.70 -8.22 0.73
C GLN A 150 -5.42 -9.53 1.47
N LEU A 151 -5.79 -9.65 2.75
CA LEU A 151 -5.66 -10.92 3.49
C LEU A 151 -6.47 -12.04 2.85
N ASN A 152 -7.72 -11.78 2.47
CA ASN A 152 -8.54 -12.78 1.79
C ASN A 152 -7.88 -13.21 0.46
N ARG A 153 -7.36 -12.26 -0.30
CA ARG A 153 -6.70 -12.52 -1.58
C ARG A 153 -5.39 -13.30 -1.39
N LEU A 154 -4.58 -12.95 -0.38
CA LEU A 154 -3.37 -13.68 -0.02
C LEU A 154 -3.65 -15.18 0.20
N PHE A 155 -4.62 -15.49 1.04
CA PHE A 155 -4.94 -16.89 1.35
C PHE A 155 -5.58 -17.65 0.17
N LYS A 156 -6.16 -16.95 -0.79
CA LYS A 156 -6.72 -17.51 -2.03
C LYS A 156 -5.70 -17.66 -3.16
N GLN A 157 -4.48 -17.12 -3.04
CA GLN A 157 -3.45 -17.28 -4.08
C GLN A 157 -3.12 -18.76 -4.31
N LYS A 158 -3.22 -19.20 -5.56
CA LYS A 158 -3.06 -20.63 -5.90
C LYS A 158 -1.60 -21.07 -5.83
N HIS A 159 -0.69 -20.19 -6.26
CA HIS A 159 0.74 -20.52 -6.37
C HIS A 159 1.55 -20.14 -5.12
N LEU A 160 0.92 -19.51 -4.12
CA LEU A 160 1.55 -19.28 -2.83
C LEU A 160 1.56 -20.57 -2.02
N SER A 161 2.76 -21.01 -1.58
CA SER A 161 2.89 -22.30 -0.92
C SER A 161 2.10 -22.38 0.39
N PRO A 162 1.60 -23.58 0.75
CA PRO A 162 0.90 -23.80 2.02
C PRO A 162 1.74 -23.36 3.24
N GLU A 163 3.04 -23.64 3.22
CA GLU A 163 3.97 -23.29 4.30
C GLU A 163 4.06 -21.77 4.48
N LEU A 164 4.09 -21.04 3.38
CA LEU A 164 4.13 -19.57 3.44
C LEU A 164 2.81 -19.01 3.96
N LYS A 165 1.67 -19.54 3.51
CA LYS A 165 0.35 -19.18 4.07
C LYS A 165 0.28 -19.46 5.59
N GLN A 166 0.81 -20.59 6.04
CA GLN A 166 0.88 -20.89 7.47
C GLN A 166 1.74 -19.91 8.23
N ARG A 167 2.89 -19.49 7.67
CA ARG A 167 3.75 -18.45 8.27
C ARG A 167 3.01 -17.13 8.41
N TYR A 168 2.33 -16.67 7.37
CA TYR A 168 1.48 -15.47 7.45
C TYR A 168 0.43 -15.60 8.53
N ALA A 169 -0.31 -16.70 8.56
CA ALA A 169 -1.36 -16.93 9.56
C ALA A 169 -0.80 -16.87 10.99
N LYS A 170 0.32 -17.56 11.26
CA LYS A 170 0.98 -17.55 12.58
C LYS A 170 1.41 -16.12 12.98
N ARG A 171 1.93 -15.35 12.02
CA ARG A 171 2.36 -13.98 12.26
C ARG A 171 1.18 -13.06 12.56
N LEU A 172 0.11 -13.15 11.78
CA LEU A 172 -1.12 -12.38 11.96
C LEU A 172 -1.82 -12.67 13.29
N LEU A 173 -1.78 -13.89 13.76
CA LEU A 173 -2.37 -14.29 15.05
C LEU A 173 -1.73 -13.60 16.27
N ARG A 174 -0.55 -12.99 16.12
CA ARG A 174 0.08 -12.20 17.19
C ARG A 174 -0.66 -10.88 17.48
N PHE A 175 -1.44 -10.36 16.53
CA PHE A 175 -2.19 -9.11 16.68
C PHE A 175 -3.54 -9.37 17.35
N LYS A 176 -3.88 -8.55 18.37
CA LYS A 176 -5.09 -8.73 19.17
C LYS A 176 -6.38 -8.63 18.35
N ASN A 177 -6.42 -7.65 17.43
CA ASN A 177 -7.61 -7.26 16.68
C ASN A 177 -7.69 -7.92 15.29
N VAL A 178 -6.83 -8.92 15.02
CA VAL A 178 -6.92 -9.65 13.74
C VAL A 178 -8.27 -10.34 13.64
N GLU A 179 -8.95 -10.09 12.54
CA GLU A 179 -10.26 -10.67 12.29
C GLU A 179 -10.18 -12.14 11.89
N ASN A 180 -11.29 -12.83 12.04
CA ASN A 180 -11.45 -14.23 11.68
C ASN A 180 -10.31 -15.13 12.19
N ARG A 181 -9.99 -15.00 13.49
CA ARG A 181 -8.94 -15.79 14.15
C ARG A 181 -9.10 -17.28 13.92
N ASN A 182 -10.34 -17.80 13.98
CA ASN A 182 -10.61 -19.23 13.75
C ASN A 182 -10.14 -19.71 12.38
N TYR A 183 -10.32 -18.89 11.33
CA TYR A 183 -9.80 -19.20 10.01
C TYR A 183 -8.27 -19.22 10.01
N LEU A 184 -7.64 -18.20 10.59
CA LEU A 184 -6.17 -18.11 10.67
C LEU A 184 -5.58 -19.27 11.46
N GLU A 185 -6.23 -19.71 12.54
CA GLU A 185 -5.79 -20.89 13.31
C GLU A 185 -5.86 -22.17 12.51
N LYS A 186 -6.92 -22.36 11.70
CA LYS A 186 -7.02 -23.51 10.78
C LYS A 186 -5.88 -23.46 9.75
N VAL A 187 -5.62 -22.28 9.13
CA VAL A 187 -4.52 -22.12 8.18
C VAL A 187 -3.18 -22.42 8.85
N ALA A 188 -2.92 -21.85 10.03
CA ALA A 188 -1.67 -22.02 10.77
C ALA A 188 -1.37 -23.48 11.13
N LYS A 189 -2.43 -24.29 11.32
CA LYS A 189 -2.38 -25.73 11.62
C LYS A 189 -2.43 -26.62 10.36
N GLY A 190 -2.55 -26.04 9.16
CA GLY A 190 -2.72 -26.79 7.91
C GLY A 190 -4.05 -27.56 7.82
N LYS A 191 -5.09 -27.13 8.54
CA LYS A 191 -6.42 -27.77 8.63
C LYS A 191 -7.51 -27.00 7.89
N ILE A 192 -7.13 -26.29 6.83
CA ILE A 192 -8.06 -25.53 6.00
C ILE A 192 -8.74 -26.44 4.98
N SER A 193 -10.03 -26.22 4.73
CA SER A 193 -10.81 -26.87 3.68
C SER A 193 -11.21 -25.87 2.59
N ASP A 194 -11.64 -26.37 1.43
CA ASP A 194 -12.06 -25.53 0.28
C ASP A 194 -13.27 -24.65 0.62
N ASN A 195 -14.08 -25.04 1.60
CA ASN A 195 -15.24 -24.27 2.07
C ASN A 195 -14.86 -23.17 3.07
N ASP A 196 -13.65 -23.19 3.62
CA ASP A 196 -13.19 -22.17 4.54
C ASP A 196 -12.82 -20.89 3.78
N GLN A 197 -13.34 -19.76 4.24
CA GLN A 197 -13.08 -18.44 3.65
C GLN A 197 -12.70 -17.44 4.72
N TYR A 198 -11.64 -16.65 4.47
CA TYR A 198 -11.28 -15.52 5.34
C TYR A 198 -12.36 -14.44 5.32
N VAL A 199 -12.84 -14.10 4.14
CA VAL A 199 -14.02 -13.23 3.91
C VAL A 199 -14.93 -13.95 2.92
N SER A 200 -16.25 -13.92 3.15
CA SER A 200 -17.20 -14.54 2.22
C SER A 200 -17.09 -13.93 0.82
N SER A 201 -17.31 -14.76 -0.20
CA SER A 201 -17.25 -14.33 -1.60
C SER A 201 -18.21 -13.17 -1.90
N PHE A 202 -19.39 -13.16 -1.28
CA PHE A 202 -20.34 -12.05 -1.42
C PHE A 202 -19.74 -10.72 -0.91
N LYS A 203 -19.15 -10.71 0.31
CA LYS A 203 -18.54 -9.50 0.87
C LYS A 203 -17.35 -9.04 0.03
N MET A 204 -16.52 -9.97 -0.45
CA MET A 204 -15.40 -9.62 -1.35
C MET A 204 -15.88 -8.97 -2.63
N ASN A 205 -16.92 -9.53 -3.25
CA ASN A 205 -17.53 -8.95 -4.44
C ASN A 205 -18.00 -7.50 -4.20
N GLN A 206 -18.58 -7.20 -3.02
CA GLN A 206 -18.96 -5.83 -2.67
C GLN A 206 -17.73 -4.92 -2.45
N PHE A 207 -16.69 -5.40 -1.76
CA PHE A 207 -15.47 -4.62 -1.55
C PHE A 207 -14.82 -4.22 -2.87
N GLU A 208 -14.66 -5.16 -3.79
CA GLU A 208 -14.07 -4.92 -5.10
C GLU A 208 -14.89 -3.94 -5.95
N LYS A 209 -16.23 -4.05 -5.93
CA LYS A 209 -17.10 -3.06 -6.61
C LYS A 209 -16.92 -1.65 -6.05
N ILE A 210 -16.94 -1.53 -4.73
CA ILE A 210 -16.76 -0.24 -4.05
C ILE A 210 -15.35 0.33 -4.35
N GLU A 211 -14.33 -0.51 -4.35
CA GLU A 211 -12.97 -0.12 -4.74
C GLU A 211 -12.95 0.45 -6.15
N ALA A 212 -13.50 -0.27 -7.13
CA ALA A 212 -13.53 0.15 -8.52
C ALA A 212 -14.28 1.48 -8.73
N ILE A 213 -15.40 1.69 -8.03
CA ILE A 213 -16.14 2.94 -8.09
C ILE A 213 -15.35 4.08 -7.44
N LYS A 214 -14.85 3.87 -6.22
CA LYS A 214 -14.14 4.91 -5.46
C LYS A 214 -12.83 5.31 -6.10
N SER A 215 -12.15 4.39 -6.79
CA SER A 215 -10.89 4.69 -7.48
C SER A 215 -11.02 5.76 -8.57
N ASN A 216 -12.23 6.00 -9.05
CA ASN A 216 -12.54 7.03 -10.06
C ASN A 216 -13.08 8.34 -9.47
N LEU A 217 -13.24 8.42 -8.15
CA LEU A 217 -13.60 9.68 -7.52
C LEU A 217 -12.42 10.65 -7.56
N PRO A 218 -12.68 11.97 -7.61
CA PRO A 218 -11.63 12.96 -7.51
C PRO A 218 -10.80 12.73 -6.25
N LEU A 219 -9.49 12.68 -6.42
CA LEU A 219 -8.55 12.62 -5.31
C LEU A 219 -8.32 14.05 -4.79
N ALA A 220 -8.15 14.18 -3.49
CA ALA A 220 -7.56 15.40 -2.94
C ALA A 220 -6.19 15.61 -3.61
N ASN A 221 -5.89 16.86 -3.98
CA ASN A 221 -4.60 17.20 -4.58
C ASN A 221 -3.49 16.63 -3.71
N THR A 222 -2.64 15.84 -4.33
CA THR A 222 -1.43 15.39 -3.67
C THR A 222 -0.42 16.52 -3.76
N GLU A 223 0.09 16.96 -2.62
CA GLU A 223 1.08 18.04 -2.51
C GLU A 223 2.32 17.83 -3.40
N LEU A 224 2.60 16.56 -3.75
CA LEU A 224 3.66 16.18 -4.67
C LEU A 224 3.48 16.72 -6.10
N ALA A 225 2.30 17.21 -6.47
CA ALA A 225 2.04 17.72 -7.81
C ALA A 225 2.77 19.05 -8.12
N ASP A 226 3.01 19.86 -7.09
CA ASP A 226 3.53 21.22 -7.23
C ASP A 226 5.05 21.32 -7.01
N ILE A 227 5.71 20.23 -6.62
CA ILE A 227 7.15 20.22 -6.40
C ILE A 227 7.87 20.15 -7.74
N THR A 228 8.77 21.13 -7.96
CA THR A 228 9.64 21.13 -9.13
C THR A 228 10.72 20.05 -8.97
N PRO A 229 10.84 19.12 -9.92
CA PRO A 229 11.92 18.14 -9.88
C PRO A 229 13.27 18.85 -9.93
N VAL A 230 14.27 18.30 -9.27
CA VAL A 230 15.67 18.66 -9.53
C VAL A 230 15.96 18.11 -10.90
N THR A 231 15.75 18.94 -11.91
CA THR A 231 15.79 18.51 -13.29
C THR A 231 17.15 18.02 -13.67
N ALA A 232 17.07 16.96 -14.35
CA ALA A 232 18.14 16.20 -14.88
C ALA A 232 17.90 15.89 -16.35
N GLN A 233 17.50 16.86 -17.11
CA GLN A 233 17.36 16.66 -18.56
C GLN A 233 18.63 16.09 -19.18
N ASP A 234 19.79 16.36 -18.56
CA ASP A 234 21.11 15.93 -19.03
C ASP A 234 21.96 15.21 -17.96
N ASP A 235 21.42 14.91 -16.78
CA ASP A 235 22.20 14.33 -15.71
C ASP A 235 22.17 12.77 -15.74
N SER A 236 23.36 12.17 -15.73
CA SER A 236 23.48 10.72 -15.48
C SER A 236 23.02 10.36 -14.05
N TRP A 237 22.65 9.10 -13.83
CA TRP A 237 22.30 8.60 -12.49
C TRP A 237 23.41 8.84 -11.44
N GLY A 238 24.67 8.83 -11.86
CA GLY A 238 25.80 9.18 -10.98
C GLY A 238 25.76 10.64 -10.54
N MET A 239 25.46 11.56 -11.45
CA MET A 239 25.33 12.98 -11.11
C MET A 239 24.11 13.23 -10.22
N LEU A 240 22.99 12.58 -10.48
CA LEU A 240 21.80 12.66 -9.63
C LEU A 240 22.10 12.18 -8.20
N ARG A 241 22.83 11.06 -8.05
CA ARG A 241 23.26 10.57 -6.73
C ARG A 241 24.11 11.63 -6.01
N ASN A 242 25.12 12.19 -6.67
CA ASN A 242 25.99 13.20 -6.07
C ASN A 242 25.21 14.45 -5.66
N LYS A 243 24.26 14.89 -6.48
CA LYS A 243 23.35 15.99 -6.13
C LYS A 243 22.49 15.64 -4.91
N ALA A 244 21.92 14.44 -4.85
CA ALA A 244 21.11 13.99 -3.73
C ALA A 244 21.92 13.90 -2.43
N GLU A 245 23.15 13.36 -2.49
CA GLU A 245 24.08 13.31 -1.34
C GLU A 245 24.44 14.72 -0.86
N TYR A 246 24.79 15.63 -1.76
CA TYR A 246 25.08 17.03 -1.43
C TYR A 246 23.86 17.71 -0.79
N TYR A 247 22.67 17.55 -1.39
CA TYR A 247 21.43 18.11 -0.87
C TYR A 247 21.08 17.54 0.49
N GLY A 248 21.18 16.22 0.65
CA GLY A 248 20.96 15.54 1.91
C GLY A 248 21.91 16.01 3.01
N ALA A 249 23.21 16.13 2.70
CA ALA A 249 24.21 16.64 3.64
C ALA A 249 23.94 18.09 4.05
N LYS A 250 23.60 18.96 3.09
CA LYS A 250 23.24 20.37 3.34
C LYS A 250 22.00 20.49 4.22
N HIS A 251 20.95 19.72 3.90
CA HIS A 251 19.69 19.78 4.64
C HIS A 251 19.75 19.09 5.99
N SER A 252 20.59 18.06 6.16
CA SER A 252 20.77 17.41 7.47
C SER A 252 21.40 18.34 8.53
N GLN A 253 22.04 19.41 8.10
CA GLN A 253 22.65 20.42 8.99
C GLN A 253 21.72 21.62 9.25
N SER A 254 20.64 21.77 8.51
CA SER A 254 19.69 22.86 8.62
C SER A 254 18.33 22.38 9.16
N ASN A 255 17.63 23.24 9.92
CA ASN A 255 16.30 22.95 10.41
C ASN A 255 15.24 23.23 9.32
N ILE A 256 15.29 22.51 8.21
CA ILE A 256 14.36 22.69 7.08
C ILE A 256 12.91 22.38 7.45
N PHE A 257 12.70 21.50 8.45
CA PHE A 257 11.36 21.13 8.92
C PHE A 257 10.78 22.17 9.91
N LYS A 258 11.48 23.29 10.12
CA LYS A 258 11.07 24.34 11.08
C LYS A 258 10.66 23.75 12.44
N ILE A 259 11.36 22.71 12.89
CA ILE A 259 11.19 22.15 14.23
C ILE A 259 11.56 23.24 15.23
N ARG A 260 10.78 23.41 16.29
CA ARG A 260 11.09 24.39 17.35
C ARG A 260 12.54 24.19 17.81
N ASP A 261 13.29 25.27 17.96
CA ASP A 261 14.73 25.22 18.20
C ASP A 261 15.14 24.37 19.40
N GLU A 262 14.35 24.38 20.45
CA GLU A 262 14.55 23.55 21.64
C GLU A 262 14.58 22.05 21.32
N TYR A 263 13.66 21.56 20.47
CA TYR A 263 13.63 20.16 20.03
C TYR A 263 14.73 19.85 19.01
N TRP A 264 15.04 20.82 18.14
CA TRP A 264 16.12 20.69 17.17
C TRP A 264 17.48 20.52 17.87
N GLN A 265 17.74 21.30 18.94
CA GLN A 265 18.95 21.15 19.74
C GLN A 265 18.99 19.82 20.49
N LEU A 266 17.86 19.32 20.97
CA LEU A 266 17.79 17.98 21.57
C LEU A 266 18.12 16.88 20.55
N ILE A 267 17.59 16.95 19.33
CA ILE A 267 17.91 16.01 18.24
C ILE A 267 19.41 16.03 17.94
N LYS A 268 20.02 17.21 17.81
CA LYS A 268 21.47 17.35 17.60
C LYS A 268 22.27 16.76 18.75
N LYS A 269 21.89 17.02 19.98
CA LYS A 269 22.57 16.53 21.19
C LYS A 269 22.50 15.01 21.33
N HIS A 270 21.39 14.41 20.92
CA HIS A 270 21.16 12.97 21.03
C HIS A 270 21.50 12.17 19.76
N LYS A 271 21.91 12.84 18.67
CA LYS A 271 22.27 12.18 17.39
C LYS A 271 23.24 11.00 17.53
N ARG A 272 24.16 11.06 18.52
CA ARG A 272 25.09 9.95 18.81
C ARG A 272 24.46 8.78 19.57
N LYS A 273 23.33 8.99 20.28
CA LYS A 273 22.64 7.92 21.01
C LYS A 273 21.68 7.13 20.11
N VAL A 274 21.06 7.80 19.16
CA VAL A 274 20.10 7.17 18.22
C VAL A 274 20.80 6.16 17.29
N ASN A 275 22.09 6.33 17.02
CA ASN A 275 22.85 5.41 16.17
C ASN A 275 23.37 4.16 16.88
N ARG A 276 23.09 3.95 18.18
CA ARG A 276 23.74 2.87 18.93
C ARG A 276 22.92 1.61 19.10
N ASP A 277 21.59 1.67 19.05
CA ASP A 277 20.77 0.60 19.61
C ASP A 277 19.54 0.24 18.76
N TYR A 278 19.75 -0.08 17.48
CA TYR A 278 18.79 -0.96 16.80
C TYR A 278 19.14 -2.41 17.18
N GLU A 279 18.72 -2.84 18.34
CA GLU A 279 18.72 -4.27 18.66
C GLU A 279 17.61 -4.93 17.85
N PHE A 280 18.01 -5.65 16.83
CA PHE A 280 17.09 -6.48 16.08
C PHE A 280 16.57 -7.60 16.98
N ASN A 281 15.25 -7.75 17.02
CA ASN A 281 14.61 -8.77 17.82
C ASN A 281 13.92 -9.79 16.91
N SER A 282 14.40 -11.02 16.93
CA SER A 282 13.80 -12.14 16.18
C SER A 282 12.34 -12.45 16.57
N ASN A 283 11.89 -11.97 17.73
CA ASN A 283 10.49 -12.06 18.16
C ASN A 283 9.62 -10.91 17.63
N SER A 284 10.21 -9.92 16.95
CA SER A 284 9.44 -8.88 16.29
C SER A 284 8.41 -9.48 15.33
N PRO A 285 7.20 -8.90 15.21
CA PRO A 285 6.21 -9.32 14.20
C PRO A 285 6.73 -9.27 12.77
N GLU A 286 7.77 -8.48 12.50
CA GLU A 286 8.35 -8.32 11.17
C GLU A 286 9.26 -9.49 10.74
N PHE A 287 9.86 -10.24 11.70
CA PHE A 287 10.58 -11.46 11.40
C PHE A 287 9.63 -12.64 11.20
#